data_a24fc2504bc95510100cf7d83212c349
#
_entry.id   a24fc2504bc95510100cf7d83212c349
#
_cell.length_a   1.000
_cell.length_b   1.000
_cell.length_c   1.000
_cell.angle_alpha   90.00
_cell.angle_beta   90.00
_cell.angle_gamma   90.00
#
_symmetry.space_group_name_H-M   'P 1'
#
loop_
_entity.id
_entity.type
_entity.pdbx_description
1 polymer ?
#
loop_
_entity_poly.entity_id
_entity_poly.type
_entity_poly.pdbx_seq_one_letter_code
_entity_poly.pdbx_strand_id
1 'polypeptide(L)'
;MHTLEAKRVLETALICAPQPITVRELRGLFADDLGTDTLKVLLQELQLDWSHRGVELVQVASGWRFQSRPEMREYLDRLHPEKPPKYSRATLETLAIIAYRQPVTRGDIEDIRG
;
A
#
# COMPACT_ATOMS: atom_id res chain seq x y z
N MET A 1 -12.28 18.17 15.19
CA MET A 1 -12.54 16.75 15.02
C MET A 1 -11.86 15.96 16.09
N HIS A 2 -12.53 14.98 16.60
CA HIS A 2 -11.98 14.18 17.68
C HIS A 2 -10.81 13.32 17.18
N THR A 3 -9.82 13.11 18.02
CA THR A 3 -8.62 12.37 17.62
C THR A 3 -8.94 10.96 17.12
N LEU A 4 -9.83 10.26 17.79
CA LEU A 4 -10.16 8.91 17.37
C LEU A 4 -10.83 8.90 16.01
N GLU A 5 -11.64 9.90 15.74
CA GLU A 5 -12.31 9.99 14.47
C GLU A 5 -11.30 10.31 13.38
N ALA A 6 -10.36 11.20 13.69
CA ALA A 6 -9.34 11.55 12.72
C ALA A 6 -8.48 10.32 12.38
N LYS A 7 -8.14 9.50 13.38
CA LYS A 7 -7.38 8.30 13.14
C LYS A 7 -8.16 7.33 12.27
N ARG A 8 -9.46 7.22 12.46
CA ARG A 8 -10.29 6.35 11.65
C ARG A 8 -10.30 6.81 10.21
N VAL A 9 -10.38 8.10 9.98
CA VAL A 9 -10.40 8.64 8.63
C VAL A 9 -9.06 8.36 7.96
N LEU A 10 -7.95 8.60 8.67
CA LEU A 10 -6.63 8.34 8.12
C LEU A 10 -6.46 6.85 7.79
N GLU A 11 -6.84 5.99 8.71
CA GLU A 11 -6.70 4.57 8.51
C GLU A 11 -7.49 4.11 7.29
N THR A 12 -8.72 4.58 7.17
CA THR A 12 -9.57 4.19 6.07
C THR A 12 -9.00 4.66 4.74
N ALA A 13 -8.55 5.91 4.71
CA ALA A 13 -8.01 6.45 3.47
C ALA A 13 -6.76 5.69 3.05
N LEU A 14 -5.89 5.37 4.01
CA LEU A 14 -4.64 4.71 3.69
C LEU A 14 -4.85 3.25 3.27
N ILE A 15 -5.82 2.58 3.88
CA ILE A 15 -6.10 1.21 3.50
C ILE A 15 -6.71 1.15 2.11
N CYS A 16 -7.56 2.10 1.78
CA CYS A 16 -8.26 2.07 0.51
C CYS A 16 -7.48 2.70 -0.64
N ALA A 17 -6.37 3.34 -0.34
CA ALA A 17 -5.62 4.03 -1.38
C ALA A 17 -4.82 3.07 -2.24
N PRO A 18 -4.82 3.24 -3.54
CA PRO A 18 -4.04 2.36 -4.43
C PRO A 18 -2.57 2.71 -4.47
N GLN A 19 -2.19 3.84 -3.93
CA GLN A 19 -0.80 4.24 -3.90
C GLN A 19 -0.53 5.08 -2.68
N PRO A 20 0.74 5.31 -2.35
CA PRO A 20 1.06 6.08 -1.15
C PRO A 20 0.43 7.46 -1.18
N ILE A 21 0.05 7.96 -0.01
CA ILE A 21 -0.56 9.27 0.10
C ILE A 21 0.37 10.16 0.88
N THR A 22 0.61 11.36 0.37
CA THR A 22 1.49 12.30 1.04
C THR A 22 0.77 12.94 2.21
N VAL A 23 1.54 13.51 3.14
CA VAL A 23 0.94 14.21 4.27
C VAL A 23 0.11 15.39 3.78
N ARG A 24 0.55 16.03 2.71
CA ARG A 24 -0.21 17.13 2.15
C ARG A 24 -1.59 16.66 1.69
N GLU A 25 -1.65 15.53 1.01
CA GLU A 25 -2.92 15.00 0.58
C GLU A 25 -3.78 14.58 1.76
N LEU A 26 -3.14 14.05 2.80
CA LEU A 26 -3.90 13.66 3.98
C LEU A 26 -4.51 14.87 4.68
N ARG A 27 -3.79 16.00 4.68
CA ARG A 27 -4.34 17.21 5.25
C ARG A 27 -5.61 17.61 4.52
N GLY A 28 -5.67 17.36 3.24
CA GLY A 28 -6.85 17.70 2.46
C GLY A 28 -8.10 16.95 2.91
N LEU A 29 -7.92 15.79 3.52
CA LEU A 29 -9.06 15.02 3.99
C LEU A 29 -9.80 15.77 5.10
N PHE A 30 -9.09 16.65 5.82
CA PHE A 30 -9.67 17.37 6.93
C PHE A 30 -9.83 18.85 6.62
N ALA A 31 -9.85 19.20 5.35
CA ALA A 31 -9.98 20.58 4.91
C ALA A 31 -8.93 21.45 5.60
N ASP A 32 -7.75 20.87 5.81
CA ASP A 32 -6.61 21.55 6.42
C ASP A 32 -6.89 21.97 7.86
N ASP A 33 -7.89 21.38 8.52
CA ASP A 33 -8.13 21.68 9.93
C ASP A 33 -7.04 21.10 10.82
N LEU A 34 -6.33 20.09 10.38
CA LEU A 34 -5.29 19.49 11.18
C LEU A 34 -3.93 19.85 10.59
N GLY A 35 -2.99 20.20 11.43
CA GLY A 35 -1.66 20.56 10.97
C GLY A 35 -0.81 19.34 10.66
N THR A 36 0.29 19.58 9.97
CA THR A 36 1.20 18.50 9.60
C THR A 36 1.72 17.76 10.83
N ASP A 37 2.06 18.49 11.89
CA ASP A 37 2.61 17.84 13.07
C ASP A 37 1.57 16.93 13.73
N THR A 38 0.33 17.37 13.79
CA THR A 38 -0.73 16.56 14.37
C THR A 38 -0.93 15.30 13.53
N LEU A 39 -0.91 15.44 12.20
CA LEU A 39 -1.07 14.28 11.35
C LEU A 39 0.06 13.30 11.53
N LYS A 40 1.28 13.78 11.69
CA LYS A 40 2.40 12.89 11.89
C LYS A 40 2.29 12.11 13.18
N VAL A 41 1.80 12.76 14.23
CA VAL A 41 1.60 12.07 15.49
C VAL A 41 0.54 11.00 15.32
N LEU A 42 -0.56 11.30 14.63
CA LEU A 42 -1.62 10.32 14.43
C LEU A 42 -1.13 9.15 13.58
N LEU A 43 -0.29 9.43 12.58
CA LEU A 43 0.26 8.37 11.75
C LEU A 43 1.16 7.46 12.58
N GLN A 44 1.95 8.03 13.48
CA GLN A 44 2.79 7.23 14.34
C GLN A 44 1.95 6.38 15.29
N GLU A 45 0.85 6.92 15.77
CA GLU A 45 -0.04 6.14 16.62
C GLU A 45 -0.67 5.00 15.83
N LEU A 46 -1.02 5.24 14.57
CA LEU A 46 -1.55 4.18 13.75
C LEU A 46 -0.50 3.09 13.53
N GLN A 47 0.77 3.47 13.36
CA GLN A 47 1.82 2.48 13.22
C GLN A 47 1.86 1.57 14.44
N LEU A 48 1.70 2.15 15.62
CA LEU A 48 1.70 1.35 16.84
C LEU A 48 0.44 0.50 16.96
N ASP A 49 -0.70 1.05 16.56
CA ASP A 49 -1.95 0.31 16.62
C ASP A 49 -1.89 -0.95 15.77
N TRP A 50 -1.09 -0.94 14.72
CA TRP A 50 -1.00 -2.08 13.82
C TRP A 50 0.26 -2.92 14.05
N SER A 51 0.95 -2.69 15.16
CA SER A 51 2.24 -3.33 15.39
C SER A 51 2.18 -4.85 15.50
N HIS A 52 1.03 -5.41 15.84
CA HIS A 52 0.91 -6.86 15.96
C HIS A 52 0.10 -7.49 14.83
N ARG A 53 -0.10 -6.76 13.75
CA ARG A 53 -0.89 -7.28 12.65
C ARG A 53 0.02 -7.65 11.49
N GLY A 54 -0.51 -8.37 10.53
CA GLY A 54 0.29 -8.76 9.37
C GLY A 54 0.49 -7.66 8.35
N VAL A 55 -0.13 -6.50 8.58
CA VAL A 55 -0.01 -5.35 7.70
C VAL A 55 0.59 -4.22 8.51
N GLU A 56 1.44 -3.43 7.92
CA GLU A 56 2.09 -2.33 8.62
C GLU A 56 1.93 -1.03 7.85
N LEU A 57 1.93 0.07 8.58
CA LEU A 57 1.87 1.39 7.97
C LEU A 57 3.31 1.89 7.87
N VAL A 58 3.73 2.24 6.67
CA VAL A 58 5.11 2.68 6.46
C VAL A 58 5.17 3.98 5.68
N GLN A 59 6.24 4.71 5.88
CA GLN A 59 6.49 5.92 5.12
C GLN A 59 7.47 5.55 4.01
N VAL A 60 7.09 5.86 2.79
CA VAL A 60 7.97 5.63 1.65
C VAL A 60 8.23 6.97 0.98
N ALA A 61 9.08 6.98 -0.03
CA ALA A 61 9.47 8.23 -0.66
C ALA A 61 8.29 9.08 -1.10
N SER A 62 7.25 8.44 -1.60
CA SER A 62 6.11 9.18 -2.12
C SER A 62 4.95 9.33 -1.15
N GLY A 63 5.16 9.02 0.11
CA GLY A 63 4.08 9.21 1.09
C GLY A 63 3.95 8.04 2.04
N TRP A 64 2.75 7.84 2.56
CA TRP A 64 2.48 6.77 3.51
C TRP A 64 1.57 5.74 2.88
N ARG A 65 1.76 4.49 3.28
CA ARG A 65 0.89 3.44 2.80
C ARG A 65 0.92 2.25 3.74
N PHE A 66 -0.13 1.42 3.65
CA PHE A 66 -0.12 0.15 4.34
C PHE A 66 0.46 -0.89 3.39
N GLN A 67 1.18 -1.84 3.93
CA GLN A 67 1.70 -2.92 3.13
C GLN A 67 1.85 -4.15 4.01
N SER A 68 1.91 -5.31 3.41
CA SER A 68 2.08 -6.53 4.18
C SER A 68 3.48 -6.57 4.76
N ARG A 69 3.60 -7.17 5.93
CA ARG A 69 4.92 -7.33 6.51
C ARG A 69 5.69 -8.41 5.76
N PRO A 70 7.00 -8.29 5.68
CA PRO A 70 7.79 -9.27 4.92
C PRO A 70 7.55 -10.71 5.35
N GLU A 71 7.32 -10.94 6.63
CA GLU A 71 7.14 -12.31 7.10
C GLU A 71 5.84 -12.92 6.63
N MET A 72 4.94 -12.13 6.05
CA MET A 72 3.70 -12.66 5.52
C MET A 72 3.84 -13.09 4.08
N ARG A 73 4.99 -12.81 3.47
CA ARG A 73 5.14 -13.07 2.06
C ARG A 73 4.94 -14.53 1.69
N GLU A 74 5.43 -15.42 2.49
CA GLU A 74 5.31 -16.83 2.13
C GLU A 74 3.85 -17.27 2.06
N TYR A 75 2.99 -16.68 2.86
CA TYR A 75 1.57 -17.02 2.81
C TYR A 75 0.89 -16.36 1.63
N LEU A 76 1.23 -15.09 1.38
CA LEU A 76 0.62 -14.36 0.28
C LEU A 76 1.01 -14.94 -1.06
N ASP A 77 2.22 -15.46 -1.17
CA ASP A 77 2.66 -16.05 -2.41
C ASP A 77 1.82 -17.27 -2.76
N ARG A 78 1.25 -17.94 -1.79
CA ARG A 78 0.41 -19.08 -2.06
C ARG A 78 -0.93 -18.71 -2.67
N LEU A 79 -1.31 -17.45 -2.57
CA LEU A 79 -2.53 -16.99 -3.19
C LEU A 79 -2.32 -16.69 -4.66
N HIS A 80 -1.08 -16.76 -5.13
CA HIS A 80 -0.77 -16.43 -6.52
C HIS A 80 0.00 -17.59 -7.13
N PRO A 81 -0.63 -18.75 -7.22
CA PRO A 81 0.07 -19.92 -7.75
C PRO A 81 0.52 -19.75 -9.19
N GLU A 82 0.01 -18.76 -9.86
CA GLU A 82 0.41 -18.54 -11.23
C GLU A 82 1.79 -17.92 -11.30
N LYS A 83 2.42 -17.68 -10.17
CA LYS A 83 3.75 -17.13 -10.17
C LYS A 83 4.72 -18.22 -9.93
N PRO A 84 4.88 -19.15 -10.73
CA PRO A 84 5.83 -20.22 -10.52
C PRO A 84 7.19 -19.67 -10.65
N PRO A 85 8.09 -20.19 -9.96
CA PRO A 85 9.45 -19.75 -10.00
C PRO A 85 10.15 -20.11 -11.27
N LYS A 86 9.60 -20.92 -12.11
CA LYS A 86 10.28 -21.30 -13.25
C LYS A 86 9.76 -20.79 -14.46
N TYR A 87 9.52 -19.55 -14.66
CA TYR A 87 9.18 -18.98 -15.92
C TYR A 87 10.40 -18.97 -16.83
N SER A 88 10.16 -19.05 -18.11
CA SER A 88 11.25 -18.90 -19.05
C SER A 88 11.67 -17.44 -18.99
N ARG A 89 12.83 -17.15 -19.52
CA ARG A 89 13.28 -15.79 -19.49
C ARG A 89 12.32 -14.87 -20.22
N ALA A 90 11.84 -15.26 -21.37
CA ALA A 90 10.90 -14.41 -22.10
C ALA A 90 9.63 -14.18 -21.28
N THR A 91 9.17 -15.21 -20.63
CA THR A 91 7.96 -15.08 -19.82
C THR A 91 8.20 -14.14 -18.65
N LEU A 92 9.36 -14.24 -18.03
CA LEU A 92 9.66 -13.36 -16.91
C LEU A 92 9.75 -11.93 -17.35
N GLU A 93 10.31 -11.67 -18.51
CA GLU A 93 10.39 -10.32 -19.00
C GLU A 93 9.01 -9.76 -19.26
N THR A 94 8.14 -10.57 -19.83
CA THR A 94 6.78 -10.12 -20.10
C THR A 94 6.06 -9.83 -18.80
N LEU A 95 6.21 -10.69 -17.83
CA LEU A 95 5.55 -10.49 -16.56
C LEU A 95 6.07 -9.26 -15.87
N ALA A 96 7.38 -9.02 -15.99
CA ALA A 96 7.94 -7.83 -15.36
C ALA A 96 7.37 -6.56 -15.98
N ILE A 97 7.22 -6.55 -17.26
CA ILE A 97 6.67 -5.39 -17.91
C ILE A 97 5.26 -5.14 -17.43
N ILE A 98 4.45 -6.13 -17.37
CA ILE A 98 3.14 -6.02 -16.88
C ILE A 98 3.10 -5.62 -15.46
N ALA A 99 3.88 -6.20 -14.64
CA ALA A 99 3.87 -5.90 -13.22
C ALA A 99 4.25 -4.47 -12.99
N TYR A 100 5.21 -3.99 -13.76
CA TYR A 100 5.61 -2.66 -13.54
C TYR A 100 4.64 -1.68 -14.03
N ARG A 101 3.82 -2.11 -14.91
CA ARG A 101 2.90 -1.26 -15.36
C ARG A 101 1.76 -1.25 -14.51
N GLN A 102 1.76 -1.76 -13.55
CA GLN A 102 0.79 -1.95 -12.80
C GLN A 102 0.24 -0.91 -12.35
N PRO A 103 -0.39 -0.90 -12.32
CA PRO A 103 -1.05 -1.99 -12.15
C PRO A 103 -1.53 -2.42 -13.30
N VAL A 104 -1.09 -2.70 -13.84
CA VAL A 104 -1.32 -3.13 -14.95
C VAL A 104 -2.41 -3.68 -14.83
N THR A 105 -2.87 -3.62 -14.88
CA THR A 105 -3.89 -4.09 -14.96
C THR A 105 -3.87 -5.26 -15.30
N ARG A 106 -4.40 -5.91 -15.18
CA ARG A 106 -4.36 -7.03 -15.51
C ARG A 106 -4.67 -7.13 -16.69
N GLY A 107 -5.30 -6.46 -17.12
CA GLY A 107 -5.57 -6.60 -18.34
C GLY A 107 -4.41 -6.64 -19.10
N ASP A 108 -3.66 -5.70 -18.99
CA ASP A 108 -2.59 -5.76 -19.85
C ASP A 108 -1.74 -6.72 -19.38
N ILE A 109 -1.84 -7.24 -18.31
CA ILE A 109 -1.01 -8.10 -18.01
C ILE A 109 -1.22 -9.27 -18.50
N GLU A 110 -2.17 -9.70 -18.58
CA GLU A 110 -2.31 -10.82 -19.05
C GLU A 110 -2.20 -10.71 -20.29
N ASP A 111 -2.36 -9.82 -20.78
CA ASP A 111 -2.21 -9.71 -22.07
C ASP A 111 -0.96 -9.50 -22.42
N ILE A 112 -0.24 -9.22 -21.79
CA ILE A 112 0.99 -9.12 -22.17
C ILE A 112 1.44 -10.31 -22.06
N ARG A 113 0.95 -11.03 -21.81
CA ARG A 113 1.20 -11.96 -21.71
C ARG A 113 0.88 -12.50 -21.58
N GLY A 114 0.56 -12.50 -21.32
CA GLY A 114 0.42 -12.66 -21.26
C GLY A 114 0.29 -12.97 -20.77
#